data_51ce2ca276e94c3781119cb375093068
#
_entry.id   51ce2ca276e94c3781119cb375093068
#
_cell.length_a   1.000
_cell.length_b   1.000
_cell.length_c   1.000
_cell.angle_alpha   90.00
_cell.angle_beta   90.00
_cell.angle_gamma   90.00
#
_symmetry.space_group_name_H-M   'P 1'
#
loop_
_entity.id
_entity.type
_entity.pdbx_description
1 polymer ?
#
loop_
_entity_poly.entity_id
_entity_poly.type
_entity_poly.pdbx_seq_one_letter_code
_entity_poly.pdbx_strand_id
1 'polypeptide(L)'
;MHRGGPPSWLRELPALDVLRRVLVQNYVITTDAQGREVVRAREADTDGLPPGRTRLSSPYDPDARWAAKGDDLYWNGYKVHVTETCDPPDPTPASADPTGQDTTGGDAGGAPGSDPTGRDSGGQRPNIITGVATTDATVPDAAMTEKIHATLAGRDLLPAQHYLDSGYPSAALVVDSLHRWGVSLVTPLLADSSRQAKQATGYDRTSFTIDFDAQQATCPQGQSSTWWNPVTQRGTDAIVIKFAAATCRGCPVRDQCTRSTSSRVGRQLTVPPREVHHAQLTARAAQDTPGWQARYARRAGVEATIRQGVAVTGMRRARYRGLPKTTLEHVYSAVALNLIRLNAYWNGHPLDRTRTSHLSRLEHALAA
;
A
#
# COMPACT_ATOMS: atom_id res chain seq x y z
N MET A 1 -17.06 -16.87 55.82
CA MET A 1 -17.13 -17.60 54.54
C MET A 1 -16.40 -16.74 53.47
N HIS A 2 -15.15 -17.07 53.18
CA HIS A 2 -14.44 -16.44 52.05
C HIS A 2 -15.15 -16.89 50.76
N ARG A 3 -15.86 -15.97 50.11
CA ARG A 3 -16.29 -16.19 48.74
C ARG A 3 -15.04 -16.15 47.87
N GLY A 4 -14.46 -17.31 47.57
CA GLY A 4 -13.38 -17.44 46.62
C GLY A 4 -13.82 -16.77 45.31
N GLY A 5 -13.01 -15.84 44.80
CA GLY A 5 -13.24 -15.25 43.49
C GLY A 5 -13.22 -16.35 42.41
N PRO A 6 -13.80 -16.06 41.23
CA PRO A 6 -13.82 -17.04 40.15
C PRO A 6 -12.39 -17.49 39.82
N PRO A 7 -12.19 -18.78 39.49
CA PRO A 7 -10.86 -19.31 39.14
C PRO A 7 -10.16 -18.46 38.08
N SER A 8 -8.85 -18.25 38.21
CA SER A 8 -8.07 -17.36 37.33
C SER A 8 -8.19 -17.75 35.84
N TRP A 9 -8.26 -19.04 35.53
CA TRP A 9 -8.38 -19.54 34.17
C TRP A 9 -9.65 -19.09 33.44
N LEU A 10 -10.75 -18.80 34.17
CA LEU A 10 -11.96 -18.24 33.56
C LEU A 10 -11.68 -16.89 32.91
N ARG A 11 -10.71 -16.12 33.43
CA ARG A 11 -10.36 -14.79 32.89
C ARG A 11 -9.63 -14.86 31.56
N GLU A 12 -9.10 -16.02 31.20
CA GLU A 12 -8.32 -16.29 29.99
C GLU A 12 -9.19 -16.85 28.85
N LEU A 13 -10.45 -17.13 29.12
CA LEU A 13 -11.36 -17.63 28.09
C LEU A 13 -11.58 -16.60 26.98
N PRO A 14 -11.40 -16.99 25.70
CA PRO A 14 -11.63 -16.08 24.57
C PRO A 14 -13.01 -15.44 24.58
N ALA A 15 -14.06 -16.19 24.97
CA ALA A 15 -15.41 -15.66 25.09
C ALA A 15 -15.52 -14.54 26.12
N LEU A 16 -14.75 -14.61 27.22
CA LEU A 16 -14.74 -13.58 28.23
C LEU A 16 -13.99 -12.32 27.78
N ASP A 17 -12.94 -12.45 26.96
CA ASP A 17 -12.29 -11.31 26.32
C ASP A 17 -13.27 -10.58 25.39
N VAL A 18 -14.01 -11.33 24.56
CA VAL A 18 -15.05 -10.75 23.71
C VAL A 18 -16.10 -10.02 24.54
N LEU A 19 -16.59 -10.62 25.64
CA LEU A 19 -17.55 -9.99 26.53
C LEU A 19 -17.01 -8.69 27.13
N ARG A 20 -15.77 -8.68 27.61
CA ARG A 20 -15.12 -7.46 28.13
C ARG A 20 -15.07 -6.34 27.09
N ARG A 21 -14.69 -6.68 25.86
CA ARG A 21 -14.67 -5.71 24.74
C ARG A 21 -16.07 -5.15 24.47
N VAL A 22 -17.08 -6.01 24.44
CA VAL A 22 -18.49 -5.58 24.29
C VAL A 22 -18.89 -4.64 25.41
N LEU A 23 -18.55 -4.96 26.65
CA LEU A 23 -18.88 -4.11 27.82
C LEU A 23 -18.19 -2.75 27.71
N VAL A 24 -16.88 -2.71 27.50
CA VAL A 24 -16.12 -1.45 27.37
C VAL A 24 -16.57 -0.62 26.17
N GLN A 25 -17.01 -1.27 25.10
CA GLN A 25 -17.46 -0.58 23.89
C GLN A 25 -18.83 0.09 24.07
N ASN A 26 -19.71 -0.50 24.87
CA ASN A 26 -21.10 -0.07 24.95
C ASN A 26 -21.48 0.60 26.28
N TYR A 27 -20.62 0.49 27.29
CA TYR A 27 -20.92 1.03 28.63
C TYR A 27 -19.76 1.83 29.19
N VAL A 28 -20.07 2.77 30.05
CA VAL A 28 -19.14 3.58 30.87
C VAL A 28 -19.54 3.54 32.33
N ILE A 29 -18.54 3.66 33.19
CA ILE A 29 -18.73 3.86 34.62
C ILE A 29 -18.73 5.36 34.88
N THR A 30 -19.77 5.87 35.53
CA THR A 30 -19.91 7.27 35.92
C THR A 30 -20.25 7.37 37.39
N THR A 31 -20.17 8.55 37.96
CA THR A 31 -20.58 8.79 39.36
C THR A 31 -21.92 9.52 39.40
N ASP A 32 -22.87 8.99 40.14
CA ASP A 32 -24.16 9.64 40.34
C ASP A 32 -24.07 10.87 41.30
N ALA A 33 -25.16 11.58 41.46
CA ALA A 33 -25.23 12.77 42.32
C ALA A 33 -24.95 12.46 43.82
N GLN A 34 -24.99 11.20 44.21
CA GLN A 34 -24.70 10.70 45.56
C GLN A 34 -23.26 10.17 45.70
N GLY A 35 -22.41 10.30 44.65
CA GLY A 35 -21.02 9.85 44.68
C GLY A 35 -20.84 8.35 44.46
N ARG A 36 -21.88 7.60 44.06
CA ARG A 36 -21.80 6.15 43.82
C ARG A 36 -21.48 5.85 42.35
N GLU A 37 -20.64 4.86 42.09
CA GLU A 37 -20.41 4.37 40.76
C GLU A 37 -21.67 3.73 40.16
N VAL A 38 -22.05 4.19 38.99
CA VAL A 38 -23.15 3.65 38.19
C VAL A 38 -22.68 3.33 36.76
N VAL A 39 -23.20 2.24 36.23
CA VAL A 39 -22.91 1.83 34.83
C VAL A 39 -24.04 2.36 33.95
N ARG A 40 -23.71 3.12 32.93
CA ARG A 40 -24.66 3.56 31.91
C ARG A 40 -24.20 3.22 30.49
N ALA A 41 -25.12 3.23 29.56
CA ALA A 41 -24.77 3.11 28.13
C ALA A 41 -23.83 4.23 27.70
N ARG A 42 -22.88 3.90 26.85
CA ARG A 42 -21.93 4.84 26.25
C ARG A 42 -22.61 5.64 25.15
N GLU A 43 -22.46 6.94 25.21
CA GLU A 43 -22.89 7.86 24.16
C GLU A 43 -21.67 8.29 23.33
N ALA A 44 -21.71 8.05 22.01
CA ALA A 44 -20.55 8.24 21.13
C ALA A 44 -20.02 9.68 21.14
N ASP A 45 -20.93 10.66 21.22
CA ASP A 45 -20.60 12.09 21.13
C ASP A 45 -19.96 12.64 22.41
N THR A 46 -20.36 12.14 23.57
CA THR A 46 -19.89 12.61 24.89
C THR A 46 -18.77 11.76 25.46
N ASP A 47 -18.87 10.44 25.34
CA ASP A 47 -17.91 9.49 25.92
C ASP A 47 -16.85 9.03 24.91
N GLY A 48 -17.01 9.36 23.63
CA GLY A 48 -16.20 8.83 22.55
C GLY A 48 -16.40 7.33 22.32
N LEU A 49 -15.73 6.79 21.31
CA LEU A 49 -15.73 5.36 21.00
C LEU A 49 -14.31 4.80 21.06
N PRO A 50 -14.13 3.52 21.41
CA PRO A 50 -12.83 2.86 21.30
C PRO A 50 -12.26 2.99 19.88
N PRO A 51 -10.93 2.99 19.72
CA PRO A 51 -10.29 3.05 18.40
C PRO A 51 -10.83 1.97 17.46
N GLY A 52 -11.04 2.28 16.17
CA GLY A 52 -11.62 1.38 15.18
C GLY A 52 -10.95 0.01 15.13
N ARG A 53 -9.62 -0.04 15.28
CA ARG A 53 -8.82 -1.29 15.32
C ARG A 53 -9.18 -2.24 16.46
N THR A 54 -9.72 -1.73 17.58
CA THR A 54 -10.08 -2.53 18.76
C THR A 54 -11.57 -2.76 18.86
N ARG A 55 -12.38 -2.01 18.08
CA ARG A 55 -13.83 -2.06 18.12
C ARG A 55 -14.34 -3.35 17.49
N LEU A 56 -15.20 -4.07 18.21
CA LEU A 56 -15.88 -5.25 17.69
C LEU A 56 -17.03 -4.82 16.77
N SER A 57 -17.07 -5.35 15.58
CA SER A 57 -18.22 -5.22 14.68
C SER A 57 -19.26 -6.31 14.96
N SER A 58 -18.80 -7.47 15.43
CA SER A 58 -19.67 -8.59 15.84
C SER A 58 -18.97 -9.42 16.91
N PRO A 59 -19.67 -9.85 17.97
CA PRO A 59 -19.11 -10.79 18.94
C PRO A 59 -18.90 -12.20 18.36
N TYR A 60 -19.58 -12.52 17.26
CA TYR A 60 -19.44 -13.81 16.56
C TYR A 60 -18.23 -13.89 15.64
N ASP A 61 -17.67 -12.74 15.25
CA ASP A 61 -16.44 -12.64 14.46
C ASP A 61 -15.57 -11.53 15.03
N PRO A 62 -14.81 -11.83 16.10
CA PRO A 62 -14.01 -10.82 16.80
C PRO A 62 -12.81 -10.31 16.01
N ASP A 63 -12.49 -10.91 14.86
CA ASP A 63 -11.40 -10.47 13.98
C ASP A 63 -11.87 -9.52 12.88
N ALA A 64 -13.16 -9.58 12.51
CA ALA A 64 -13.73 -8.67 11.52
C ALA A 64 -13.74 -7.23 12.06
N ARG A 65 -13.41 -6.27 11.18
CA ARG A 65 -13.42 -4.84 11.51
C ARG A 65 -14.19 -4.07 10.46
N TRP A 66 -14.80 -2.98 10.93
CA TRP A 66 -15.42 -2.01 10.05
C TRP A 66 -14.34 -1.09 9.46
N ALA A 67 -14.42 -0.85 8.16
CA ALA A 67 -13.56 0.08 7.45
C ALA A 67 -14.32 0.81 6.35
N ALA A 68 -13.75 1.95 5.93
CA ALA A 68 -14.24 2.75 4.82
C ALA A 68 -13.08 3.08 3.86
N LYS A 69 -13.38 3.26 2.58
CA LYS A 69 -12.46 3.78 1.57
C LYS A 69 -13.19 4.86 0.79
N GLY A 70 -12.76 6.11 0.98
CA GLY A 70 -13.53 7.28 0.51
C GLY A 70 -14.86 7.40 1.25
N ASP A 71 -15.80 8.11 0.64
CA ASP A 71 -17.10 8.38 1.22
C ASP A 71 -18.17 7.34 0.84
N ASP A 72 -17.89 6.48 -0.13
CA ASP A 72 -18.89 5.61 -0.76
C ASP A 72 -18.71 4.12 -0.49
N LEU A 73 -17.52 3.67 -0.07
CA LEU A 73 -17.25 2.26 0.12
C LEU A 73 -17.03 1.91 1.59
N TYR A 74 -18.02 1.22 2.15
CA TYR A 74 -17.99 0.73 3.53
C TYR A 74 -18.08 -0.79 3.54
N TRP A 75 -17.30 -1.44 4.42
CA TRP A 75 -17.43 -2.88 4.62
C TRP A 75 -17.06 -3.27 6.06
N ASN A 76 -17.55 -4.42 6.44
CA ASN A 76 -17.16 -5.09 7.68
C ASN A 76 -16.49 -6.41 7.33
N GLY A 77 -15.28 -6.63 7.81
CA GLY A 77 -14.55 -7.88 7.56
C GLY A 77 -13.05 -7.71 7.45
N TYR A 78 -12.52 -8.07 6.28
CA TYR A 78 -11.11 -8.29 6.04
C TYR A 78 -10.63 -7.57 4.77
N LYS A 79 -9.32 -7.45 4.63
CA LYS A 79 -8.65 -7.10 3.37
C LYS A 79 -7.84 -8.30 2.87
N VAL A 80 -7.77 -8.45 1.57
CA VAL A 80 -6.87 -9.38 0.89
C VAL A 80 -5.85 -8.61 0.07
N HIS A 81 -4.58 -8.97 0.24
CA HIS A 81 -3.46 -8.49 -0.56
C HIS A 81 -3.02 -9.64 -1.46
N VAL A 82 -2.99 -9.39 -2.77
CA VAL A 82 -2.58 -10.38 -3.77
C VAL A 82 -1.33 -9.86 -4.45
N THR A 83 -0.30 -10.70 -4.51
CA THR A 83 0.92 -10.44 -5.27
C THR A 83 0.98 -11.43 -6.42
N GLU A 84 1.25 -10.95 -7.62
CA GLU A 84 1.39 -11.78 -8.82
C GLU A 84 2.60 -11.37 -9.65
N THR A 85 3.06 -12.26 -10.51
CA THR A 85 4.07 -11.94 -11.53
C THR A 85 3.48 -10.96 -12.55
N CYS A 86 4.33 -10.08 -13.09
CA CYS A 86 4.01 -9.27 -14.25
C CYS A 86 5.23 -9.31 -15.17
N ASP A 87 5.13 -10.05 -16.26
CA ASP A 87 6.22 -10.13 -17.23
C ASP A 87 6.40 -8.78 -17.95
N PRO A 88 7.66 -8.37 -18.24
CA PRO A 88 7.88 -7.26 -19.15
C PRO A 88 7.25 -7.61 -20.51
N PRO A 89 6.74 -6.62 -21.28
CA PRO A 89 6.42 -6.87 -22.67
C PRO A 89 7.70 -7.40 -23.35
N ASP A 90 7.53 -8.36 -24.28
CA ASP A 90 8.63 -8.82 -25.09
C ASP A 90 9.39 -7.60 -25.63
N PRO A 91 10.73 -7.61 -25.61
CA PRO A 91 11.47 -6.51 -26.19
C PRO A 91 10.99 -6.39 -27.65
N THR A 92 10.38 -5.26 -27.97
CA THR A 92 10.07 -4.93 -29.38
C THR A 92 11.36 -5.14 -30.13
N PRO A 93 11.40 -5.98 -31.19
CA PRO A 93 12.62 -6.16 -31.95
C PRO A 93 13.10 -4.77 -32.35
N ALA A 94 14.31 -4.43 -31.91
CA ALA A 94 14.91 -3.15 -32.22
C ALA A 94 14.74 -2.95 -33.73
N SER A 95 14.10 -1.86 -34.14
CA SER A 95 13.93 -1.51 -35.52
C SER A 95 15.30 -1.66 -36.19
N ALA A 96 15.39 -2.58 -37.13
CA ALA A 96 16.61 -2.84 -37.88
C ALA A 96 17.11 -1.51 -38.42
N ASP A 97 18.30 -1.11 -37.98
CA ASP A 97 19.02 0.04 -38.50
C ASP A 97 19.32 -0.25 -39.99
N PRO A 98 18.93 0.60 -40.94
CA PRO A 98 19.12 0.30 -42.36
C PRO A 98 20.54 0.59 -42.89
N THR A 99 21.56 0.42 -42.06
CA THR A 99 22.96 0.50 -42.52
C THR A 99 23.60 -0.86 -42.45
N GLY A 100 23.54 -1.55 -43.60
CA GLY A 100 24.24 -2.79 -43.80
C GLY A 100 25.76 -2.60 -43.74
N GLN A 101 26.42 -3.50 -43.00
CA GLN A 101 27.74 -3.98 -43.33
C GLN A 101 27.87 -5.45 -42.94
N ASP A 102 27.98 -6.28 -43.98
CA ASP A 102 28.42 -7.66 -43.93
C ASP A 102 29.77 -7.79 -43.25
N THR A 103 29.88 -8.63 -42.23
CA THR A 103 31.13 -9.33 -41.93
C THR A 103 30.84 -10.75 -41.51
N THR A 104 31.27 -11.64 -42.36
CA THR A 104 31.34 -13.10 -42.25
C THR A 104 32.16 -13.58 -41.05
N GLY A 105 31.65 -14.65 -40.40
CA GLY A 105 32.51 -15.74 -39.91
C GLY A 105 32.53 -15.96 -38.40
N GLY A 106 32.17 -17.15 -37.97
CA GLY A 106 32.66 -17.70 -36.69
C GLY A 106 31.65 -18.52 -35.90
N ASP A 107 31.69 -19.77 -36.18
CA ASP A 107 31.12 -20.96 -35.50
C ASP A 107 31.29 -20.98 -33.97
N ALA A 108 30.29 -21.47 -33.27
CA ALA A 108 30.32 -22.47 -32.22
C ALA A 108 29.21 -22.32 -31.13
N GLY A 109 28.21 -23.16 -31.18
CA GLY A 109 27.93 -24.19 -30.22
C GLY A 109 27.35 -23.77 -28.84
N GLY A 110 26.08 -24.08 -28.64
CA GLY A 110 25.49 -24.14 -27.31
C GLY A 110 23.99 -23.85 -27.29
N ALA A 111 23.18 -24.78 -27.77
CA ALA A 111 21.73 -24.70 -27.61
C ALA A 111 21.33 -24.98 -26.15
N PRO A 112 20.48 -24.16 -25.51
CA PRO A 112 19.77 -24.58 -24.31
C PRO A 112 18.63 -25.51 -24.73
N GLY A 113 18.44 -26.57 -23.95
CA GLY A 113 17.59 -27.71 -24.21
C GLY A 113 16.18 -27.36 -24.68
N SER A 114 15.86 -27.95 -25.84
CA SER A 114 14.52 -27.97 -26.38
C SER A 114 13.58 -28.76 -25.44
N ASP A 115 12.47 -28.12 -25.02
CA ASP A 115 11.34 -28.76 -24.37
C ASP A 115 10.86 -29.93 -25.28
N PRO A 116 10.73 -31.18 -24.75
CA PRO A 116 10.33 -32.33 -25.53
C PRO A 116 8.91 -32.30 -26.09
N THR A 117 8.12 -31.26 -25.81
CA THR A 117 6.73 -31.14 -26.28
C THR A 117 6.53 -30.37 -27.57
N GLY A 118 7.59 -29.79 -28.16
CA GLY A 118 7.58 -29.23 -29.50
C GLY A 118 6.51 -28.16 -29.79
N ARG A 119 6.00 -27.49 -28.77
CA ARG A 119 5.05 -26.39 -28.94
C ARG A 119 5.79 -25.07 -28.78
N ASP A 120 6.27 -24.58 -29.89
CA ASP A 120 6.71 -23.18 -30.04
C ASP A 120 5.47 -22.27 -29.98
N SER A 121 4.89 -22.16 -28.80
CA SER A 121 3.83 -21.20 -28.52
C SER A 121 4.53 -19.89 -28.18
N GLY A 122 4.73 -19.01 -29.15
CA GLY A 122 5.03 -17.58 -28.94
C GLY A 122 3.92 -16.88 -28.13
N GLY A 123 3.30 -17.58 -27.18
CA GLY A 123 2.20 -17.14 -26.36
C GLY A 123 2.71 -16.53 -25.06
N GLN A 124 2.17 -15.36 -24.74
CA GLN A 124 2.36 -14.67 -23.48
C GLN A 124 2.13 -15.62 -22.29
N ARG A 125 3.09 -15.69 -21.37
CA ARG A 125 2.96 -16.51 -20.15
C ARG A 125 1.87 -15.93 -19.23
N PRO A 126 1.12 -16.77 -18.51
CA PRO A 126 0.13 -16.28 -17.57
C PRO A 126 0.78 -15.63 -16.36
N ASN A 127 0.24 -14.52 -15.89
CA ASN A 127 0.60 -13.99 -14.58
C ASN A 127 0.16 -14.97 -13.49
N ILE A 128 1.05 -15.31 -12.58
CA ILE A 128 0.82 -16.28 -11.49
C ILE A 128 0.81 -15.55 -10.15
N ILE A 129 -0.19 -15.84 -9.34
CA ILE A 129 -0.28 -15.34 -7.97
C ILE A 129 0.81 -16.02 -7.14
N THR A 130 1.76 -15.23 -6.64
CA THR A 130 2.91 -15.67 -5.85
C THR A 130 2.70 -15.48 -4.36
N GLY A 131 1.79 -14.59 -3.96
CA GLY A 131 1.53 -14.31 -2.55
C GLY A 131 0.10 -13.87 -2.28
N VAL A 132 -0.41 -14.30 -1.12
CA VAL A 132 -1.69 -13.87 -0.56
C VAL A 132 -1.50 -13.56 0.90
N ALA A 133 -1.95 -12.38 1.34
CA ALA A 133 -2.01 -12.01 2.75
C ALA A 133 -3.41 -11.51 3.07
N THR A 134 -3.92 -11.91 4.22
CA THR A 134 -5.23 -11.46 4.72
C THR A 134 -5.03 -10.71 6.03
N THR A 135 -5.72 -9.59 6.18
CA THR A 135 -5.71 -8.79 7.41
C THR A 135 -7.12 -8.42 7.81
N ASP A 136 -7.31 -7.95 9.03
CA ASP A 136 -8.53 -7.22 9.34
C ASP A 136 -8.61 -5.93 8.51
N ALA A 137 -9.81 -5.40 8.36
CA ALA A 137 -10.06 -4.27 7.47
C ALA A 137 -9.38 -2.96 7.89
N THR A 138 -8.91 -2.83 9.13
CA THR A 138 -8.29 -1.59 9.65
C THR A 138 -6.78 -1.50 9.41
N VAL A 139 -6.13 -2.61 9.04
CA VAL A 139 -4.69 -2.61 8.79
C VAL A 139 -4.37 -1.75 7.57
N PRO A 140 -3.49 -0.74 7.68
CA PRO A 140 -3.06 0.05 6.54
C PRO A 140 -2.30 -0.80 5.52
N ASP A 141 -2.56 -0.57 4.24
CA ASP A 141 -1.93 -1.34 3.16
C ASP A 141 -0.39 -1.23 3.20
N ALA A 142 0.13 -0.03 3.49
CA ALA A 142 1.56 0.20 3.65
C ALA A 142 2.24 -0.70 4.71
N ALA A 143 1.53 -1.04 5.79
CA ALA A 143 2.04 -1.91 6.84
C ALA A 143 2.23 -3.38 6.41
N MET A 144 1.70 -3.74 5.23
CA MET A 144 1.81 -5.10 4.70
C MET A 144 3.01 -5.31 3.80
N THR A 145 3.63 -4.26 3.26
CA THR A 145 4.73 -4.38 2.30
C THR A 145 5.90 -5.20 2.85
N GLU A 146 6.37 -4.89 4.05
CA GLU A 146 7.46 -5.64 4.69
C GLU A 146 7.11 -7.11 4.90
N LYS A 147 5.90 -7.40 5.38
CA LYS A 147 5.43 -8.78 5.60
C LYS A 147 5.30 -9.56 4.29
N ILE A 148 4.85 -8.91 3.23
CA ILE A 148 4.77 -9.50 1.89
C ILE A 148 6.18 -9.81 1.39
N HIS A 149 7.14 -8.88 1.49
CA HIS A 149 8.52 -9.11 1.09
C HIS A 149 9.16 -10.26 1.89
N ALA A 150 8.99 -10.29 3.21
CA ALA A 150 9.49 -11.38 4.04
C ALA A 150 8.90 -12.75 3.63
N THR A 151 7.61 -12.79 3.30
CA THR A 151 6.95 -14.02 2.85
C THR A 151 7.46 -14.47 1.48
N LEU A 152 7.67 -13.54 0.55
CA LEU A 152 8.22 -13.82 -0.77
C LEU A 152 9.69 -14.26 -0.68
N ALA A 153 10.50 -13.59 0.15
CA ALA A 153 11.89 -13.96 0.39
C ALA A 153 12.02 -15.39 0.95
N GLY A 154 11.17 -15.77 1.90
CA GLY A 154 11.16 -17.13 2.46
C GLY A 154 10.75 -18.23 1.47
N ARG A 155 10.35 -17.86 0.24
CA ARG A 155 10.00 -18.76 -0.87
C ARG A 155 10.89 -18.59 -2.10
N ASP A 156 11.96 -17.81 -2.00
CA ASP A 156 12.84 -17.43 -3.13
C ASP A 156 12.07 -16.77 -4.30
N LEU A 157 11.01 -16.03 -3.98
CA LEU A 157 10.13 -15.34 -4.94
C LEU A 157 10.22 -13.80 -4.84
N LEU A 158 11.24 -13.28 -4.18
CA LEU A 158 11.40 -11.84 -3.99
C LEU A 158 11.72 -11.16 -5.33
N PRO A 159 10.91 -10.20 -5.80
CA PRO A 159 11.12 -9.57 -7.08
C PRO A 159 12.18 -8.47 -7.00
N ALA A 160 12.90 -8.20 -8.10
CA ALA A 160 13.75 -7.01 -8.20
C ALA A 160 12.93 -5.70 -8.21
N GLN A 161 11.71 -5.74 -8.75
CA GLN A 161 10.76 -4.62 -8.78
C GLN A 161 9.40 -5.06 -8.29
N HIS A 162 8.78 -4.25 -7.42
CA HIS A 162 7.42 -4.51 -6.94
C HIS A 162 6.52 -3.29 -7.21
N TYR A 163 5.46 -3.52 -7.97
CA TYR A 163 4.48 -2.50 -8.36
C TYR A 163 3.36 -2.43 -7.32
N LEU A 164 3.19 -1.28 -6.69
CA LEU A 164 2.19 -1.10 -5.63
C LEU A 164 1.17 -0.02 -6.00
N ASP A 165 -0.06 -0.18 -5.48
CA ASP A 165 -1.11 0.82 -5.57
C ASP A 165 -0.76 2.10 -4.79
N SER A 166 -1.42 3.21 -5.10
CA SER A 166 -1.31 4.50 -4.41
C SER A 166 -1.69 4.46 -2.90
N GLY A 167 -2.32 3.39 -2.43
CA GLY A 167 -2.60 3.15 -1.01
C GLY A 167 -1.39 2.73 -0.16
N TYR A 168 -0.28 2.32 -0.81
CA TYR A 168 0.91 1.81 -0.11
C TYR A 168 2.03 2.83 0.13
N PRO A 169 2.16 3.96 -0.61
CA PRO A 169 3.43 4.64 -0.68
C PRO A 169 3.72 5.59 0.47
N SER A 170 4.94 5.46 0.98
CA SER A 170 5.71 6.58 1.55
C SER A 170 7.12 6.52 0.97
N ALA A 171 7.80 7.67 0.88
CA ALA A 171 9.18 7.69 0.43
C ALA A 171 10.11 6.89 1.36
N ALA A 172 9.79 6.83 2.66
CA ALA A 172 10.49 5.98 3.62
C ALA A 172 10.35 4.49 3.25
N LEU A 173 9.15 4.05 2.91
CA LEU A 173 8.92 2.66 2.50
C LEU A 173 9.70 2.29 1.22
N VAL A 174 9.85 3.23 0.28
CA VAL A 174 10.66 3.04 -0.94
C VAL A 174 12.13 2.80 -0.58
N VAL A 175 12.68 3.62 0.31
CA VAL A 175 14.07 3.51 0.79
C VAL A 175 14.25 2.21 1.59
N ASP A 176 13.38 1.93 2.55
CA ASP A 176 13.46 0.73 3.38
C ASP A 176 13.36 -0.56 2.57
N SER A 177 12.49 -0.60 1.56
CA SER A 177 12.35 -1.79 0.70
C SER A 177 13.61 -2.06 -0.11
N LEU A 178 14.24 -1.01 -0.61
CA LEU A 178 15.50 -1.13 -1.35
C LEU A 178 16.64 -1.61 -0.44
N HIS A 179 16.80 -1.00 0.74
CA HIS A 179 17.89 -1.33 1.67
C HIS A 179 17.77 -2.71 2.29
N ARG A 180 16.56 -3.07 2.74
CA ARG A 180 16.35 -4.32 3.50
C ARG A 180 16.16 -5.53 2.61
N TRP A 181 15.56 -5.34 1.44
CA TRP A 181 15.12 -6.42 0.58
C TRP A 181 15.74 -6.38 -0.83
N GLY A 182 16.45 -5.31 -1.20
CA GLY A 182 16.92 -5.12 -2.57
C GLY A 182 15.78 -4.88 -3.58
N VAL A 183 14.57 -4.58 -3.10
CA VAL A 183 13.37 -4.44 -3.94
C VAL A 183 13.13 -2.97 -4.27
N SER A 184 13.14 -2.65 -5.55
CA SER A 184 12.74 -1.33 -6.05
C SER A 184 11.22 -1.22 -6.13
N LEU A 185 10.62 -0.35 -5.33
CA LEU A 185 9.18 -0.10 -5.38
C LEU A 185 8.83 0.84 -6.53
N VAL A 186 7.89 0.44 -7.37
CA VAL A 186 7.29 1.26 -8.42
C VAL A 186 5.88 1.62 -7.98
N THR A 187 5.73 2.83 -7.44
CA THR A 187 4.47 3.28 -6.83
C THR A 187 4.36 4.80 -6.91
N PRO A 188 3.17 5.37 -7.15
CA PRO A 188 3.01 6.81 -7.16
C PRO A 188 3.10 7.36 -5.73
N LEU A 189 3.95 8.34 -5.51
CA LEU A 189 3.98 9.09 -4.26
C LEU A 189 2.99 10.26 -4.32
N LEU A 190 2.22 10.43 -3.26
CA LEU A 190 1.25 11.52 -3.16
C LEU A 190 1.93 12.89 -3.32
N ALA A 191 1.28 13.76 -4.05
CA ALA A 191 1.69 15.16 -4.19
C ALA A 191 1.66 15.88 -2.82
N ASP A 192 2.37 16.98 -2.72
CA ASP A 192 2.30 17.83 -1.54
C ASP A 192 0.90 18.48 -1.46
N SER A 193 0.14 18.10 -0.43
CA SER A 193 -1.21 18.63 -0.20
C SER A 193 -1.23 19.92 0.66
N SER A 194 -0.06 20.47 0.97
CA SER A 194 0.04 21.72 1.74
C SER A 194 -0.67 22.87 1.03
N ARG A 195 -1.11 23.85 1.83
CA ARG A 195 -1.76 25.06 1.27
C ARG A 195 -0.89 25.72 0.21
N GLN A 196 0.42 25.84 0.47
CA GLN A 196 1.37 26.52 -0.42
C GLN A 196 1.50 25.76 -1.76
N ALA A 197 1.55 24.42 -1.72
CA ALA A 197 1.56 23.61 -2.93
C ALA A 197 0.27 23.77 -3.74
N LYS A 198 -0.90 23.80 -3.06
CA LYS A 198 -2.20 24.05 -3.72
C LYS A 198 -2.33 25.44 -4.32
N GLN A 199 -1.70 26.44 -3.71
CA GLN A 199 -1.69 27.82 -4.22
C GLN A 199 -0.74 28.04 -5.40
N ALA A 200 0.25 27.15 -5.57
CA ALA A 200 1.24 27.18 -6.66
C ALA A 200 1.95 28.55 -6.83
N THR A 201 2.17 29.27 -5.71
CA THR A 201 2.80 30.60 -5.72
C THR A 201 4.33 30.57 -5.54
N GLY A 202 4.94 29.36 -5.57
CA GLY A 202 6.39 29.22 -5.43
C GLY A 202 6.91 29.28 -3.99
N TYR A 203 6.06 29.03 -2.99
CA TYR A 203 6.44 29.03 -1.56
C TYR A 203 6.08 27.70 -0.87
N ASP A 204 5.89 26.67 -1.64
CA ASP A 204 5.77 25.31 -1.13
C ASP A 204 7.13 24.78 -0.64
N ARG A 205 7.15 23.56 -0.13
CA ARG A 205 8.37 22.98 0.44
C ARG A 205 9.46 22.74 -0.61
N THR A 206 9.11 22.45 -1.85
CA THR A 206 10.06 22.18 -2.93
C THR A 206 10.74 23.44 -3.46
N SER A 207 10.18 24.61 -3.17
CA SER A 207 10.75 25.91 -3.56
C SER A 207 11.90 26.36 -2.64
N PHE A 208 12.17 25.63 -1.54
CA PHE A 208 13.26 25.91 -0.61
C PHE A 208 14.45 25.02 -0.95
N THR A 209 15.64 25.60 -0.97
CA THR A 209 16.88 24.83 -1.07
C THR A 209 17.22 24.26 0.30
N ILE A 210 17.36 22.95 0.41
CA ILE A 210 17.68 22.25 1.64
C ILE A 210 19.12 21.75 1.58
N ASP A 211 19.99 22.29 2.41
CA ASP A 211 21.37 21.85 2.57
C ASP A 211 21.48 21.00 3.83
N PHE A 212 21.61 19.71 3.65
CA PHE A 212 21.74 18.74 4.76
C PHE A 212 23.13 18.74 5.37
N ASP A 213 24.16 19.17 4.66
CA ASP A 213 25.54 19.20 5.18
C ASP A 213 25.72 20.45 6.04
N ALA A 214 25.26 21.60 5.57
CA ALA A 214 25.24 22.84 6.35
C ALA A 214 24.12 22.86 7.41
N GLN A 215 23.21 21.89 7.41
CA GLN A 215 22.02 21.86 8.26
C GLN A 215 21.22 23.14 8.18
N GLN A 216 21.00 23.63 6.96
CA GLN A 216 20.37 24.91 6.68
C GLN A 216 19.40 24.81 5.51
N ALA A 217 18.37 25.65 5.52
CA ALA A 217 17.50 25.85 4.36
C ALA A 217 17.50 27.33 3.95
N THR A 218 17.47 27.54 2.64
CA THR A 218 17.35 28.87 2.05
C THR A 218 15.97 29.03 1.42
N CYS A 219 15.25 30.10 1.77
CA CYS A 219 13.93 30.37 1.21
C CYS A 219 14.03 31.01 -0.19
N PRO A 220 12.94 31.03 -0.99
CA PRO A 220 12.94 31.66 -2.32
C PRO A 220 13.31 33.15 -2.34
N GLN A 221 13.27 33.83 -1.19
CA GLN A 221 13.72 35.21 -1.03
C GLN A 221 15.18 35.33 -0.55
N GLY A 222 15.96 34.24 -0.64
CA GLY A 222 17.38 34.20 -0.29
C GLY A 222 17.70 34.24 1.21
N GLN A 223 16.71 34.08 2.09
CA GLN A 223 16.94 34.11 3.54
C GLN A 223 17.22 32.72 4.06
N SER A 224 18.18 32.56 4.97
CA SER A 224 18.56 31.30 5.59
C SER A 224 17.76 31.00 6.85
N SER A 225 17.56 29.70 7.09
CA SER A 225 16.94 29.21 8.33
C SER A 225 17.86 29.44 9.53
N THR A 226 17.24 29.58 10.70
CA THR A 226 17.97 29.80 11.98
C THR A 226 17.89 28.58 12.91
N TRP A 227 17.15 27.58 12.52
CA TRP A 227 16.94 26.40 13.34
C TRP A 227 16.83 25.16 12.49
N TRP A 228 17.56 24.13 12.90
CA TRP A 228 17.54 22.78 12.31
C TRP A 228 17.49 21.75 13.43
N ASN A 229 16.46 20.94 13.50
CA ASN A 229 16.30 19.99 14.58
C ASN A 229 15.73 18.65 14.09
N PRO A 230 16.49 17.55 14.18
CA PRO A 230 15.97 16.22 14.00
C PRO A 230 14.94 15.89 15.09
N VAL A 231 13.83 15.28 14.69
CA VAL A 231 12.73 14.90 15.58
C VAL A 231 12.10 13.61 15.12
N THR A 232 11.48 12.86 16.02
CA THR A 232 10.58 11.76 15.65
C THR A 232 9.14 12.21 15.87
N GLN A 233 8.35 12.28 14.81
CA GLN A 233 6.94 12.68 14.86
C GLN A 233 6.06 11.50 14.43
N ARG A 234 5.14 11.07 15.30
CA ARG A 234 4.23 9.96 15.02
C ARG A 234 4.94 8.67 14.58
N GLY A 235 6.12 8.40 15.16
CA GLY A 235 6.92 7.23 14.82
C GLY A 235 7.71 7.33 13.51
N THR A 236 7.80 8.53 12.91
CA THR A 236 8.57 8.78 11.69
C THR A 236 9.62 9.86 11.95
N ASP A 237 10.84 9.61 11.52
CA ASP A 237 11.93 10.58 11.64
C ASP A 237 11.74 11.72 10.64
N ALA A 238 11.97 12.92 11.13
CA ALA A 238 11.81 14.16 10.38
C ALA A 238 12.79 15.22 10.87
N ILE A 239 12.98 16.26 10.09
CA ILE A 239 13.79 17.42 10.42
C ILE A 239 12.88 18.63 10.41
N VAL A 240 12.81 19.33 11.53
CA VAL A 240 12.08 20.58 11.66
C VAL A 240 13.05 21.74 11.43
N ILE A 241 12.76 22.56 10.43
CA ILE A 241 13.54 23.72 10.03
C ILE A 241 12.71 24.97 10.28
N LYS A 242 13.28 25.99 10.91
CA LYS A 242 12.55 27.23 11.22
C LYS A 242 13.32 28.46 10.76
N PHE A 243 12.60 29.43 10.25
CA PHE A 243 13.08 30.76 9.93
C PHE A 243 12.69 31.74 11.04
N ALA A 244 13.53 32.73 11.31
CA ALA A 244 13.24 33.72 12.36
C ALA A 244 12.00 34.55 12.03
N ALA A 245 11.17 34.83 13.04
CA ALA A 245 9.99 35.64 12.85
C ALA A 245 10.34 37.07 12.39
N ALA A 246 11.46 37.61 12.88
CA ALA A 246 11.94 38.94 12.49
C ALA A 246 12.20 39.00 10.98
N THR A 247 12.90 38.02 10.42
CA THR A 247 13.17 37.92 8.98
C THR A 247 11.88 37.79 8.15
N CYS A 248 10.95 36.96 8.59
CA CYS A 248 9.71 36.70 7.86
C CYS A 248 8.68 37.85 8.03
N ARG A 249 8.76 38.67 9.08
CA ARG A 249 7.78 39.73 9.36
C ARG A 249 7.85 40.86 8.33
N GLY A 250 9.04 41.26 7.90
CA GLY A 250 9.25 42.25 6.86
C GLY A 250 9.23 41.73 5.42
N CYS A 251 8.96 40.44 5.24
CA CYS A 251 9.00 39.82 3.91
C CYS A 251 7.76 40.23 3.09
N PRO A 252 7.93 40.75 1.86
CA PRO A 252 6.81 41.23 1.03
C PRO A 252 5.86 40.12 0.57
N VAL A 253 6.33 38.87 0.57
CA VAL A 253 5.56 37.68 0.15
C VAL A 253 5.13 36.79 1.33
N ARG A 254 5.14 37.34 2.53
CA ARG A 254 4.88 36.61 3.76
C ARG A 254 3.53 35.84 3.72
N ASP A 255 2.48 36.47 3.24
CA ASP A 255 1.13 35.92 3.24
C ASP A 255 0.97 34.74 2.31
N GLN A 256 1.79 34.65 1.27
CA GLN A 256 1.87 33.48 0.39
C GLN A 256 2.68 32.36 1.03
N CYS A 257 3.68 32.67 1.83
CA CYS A 257 4.64 31.74 2.40
C CYS A 257 4.18 31.14 3.74
N THR A 258 3.71 31.98 4.69
CA THR A 258 3.38 31.52 6.05
C THR A 258 2.23 32.28 6.67
N ARG A 259 1.43 31.56 7.48
CA ARG A 259 0.39 32.14 8.36
C ARG A 259 0.82 32.19 9.84
N SER A 260 2.10 31.95 10.13
CA SER A 260 2.56 31.94 11.52
C SER A 260 2.30 33.28 12.19
N THR A 261 1.66 33.23 13.34
CA THR A 261 1.45 34.40 14.24
C THR A 261 2.47 34.45 15.36
N SER A 262 3.38 33.47 15.41
CA SER A 262 4.40 33.36 16.44
C SER A 262 5.34 34.57 16.45
N SER A 263 5.68 35.05 17.66
CA SER A 263 6.68 36.12 17.85
C SER A 263 8.12 35.63 17.60
N ARG A 264 8.36 34.30 17.65
CA ARG A 264 9.70 33.71 17.53
C ARG A 264 9.93 32.98 16.21
N VAL A 265 8.91 32.41 15.62
CA VAL A 265 9.02 31.55 14.43
C VAL A 265 8.21 32.13 13.28
N GLY A 266 8.86 32.33 12.15
CA GLY A 266 8.25 32.70 10.89
C GLY A 266 7.77 31.48 10.10
N ARG A 267 8.45 31.18 9.00
CA ARG A 267 8.18 29.91 8.24
C ARG A 267 8.76 28.71 8.98
N GLN A 268 8.01 27.64 9.03
CA GLN A 268 8.50 26.33 9.46
C GLN A 268 8.33 25.33 8.31
N LEU A 269 9.35 24.51 8.09
CA LEU A 269 9.33 23.35 7.21
C LEU A 269 9.50 22.08 8.05
N THR A 270 8.93 21.00 7.60
CA THR A 270 9.23 19.67 8.10
C THR A 270 9.58 18.82 6.89
N VAL A 271 10.81 18.31 6.88
CA VAL A 271 11.35 17.47 5.80
C VAL A 271 11.76 16.11 6.36
N PRO A 272 11.68 15.04 5.58
CA PRO A 272 12.23 13.74 6.01
C PRO A 272 13.77 13.77 6.05
N PRO A 273 14.43 12.76 6.60
CA PRO A 273 15.89 12.59 6.51
C PRO A 273 16.38 12.65 5.06
N ARG A 274 17.66 13.00 4.85
CA ARG A 274 18.28 13.28 3.54
C ARG A 274 17.89 12.25 2.47
N GLU A 275 18.12 10.97 2.76
CA GLU A 275 17.92 9.91 1.80
C GLU A 275 16.46 9.80 1.37
N VAL A 276 15.55 9.82 2.34
CA VAL A 276 14.10 9.79 2.10
C VAL A 276 13.64 11.05 1.35
N HIS A 277 14.25 12.21 1.64
CA HIS A 277 13.96 13.46 0.93
C HIS A 277 14.34 13.35 -0.55
N HIS A 278 15.56 12.89 -0.84
CA HIS A 278 16.03 12.70 -2.22
C HIS A 278 15.19 11.65 -2.96
N ALA A 279 14.91 10.52 -2.33
CA ALA A 279 14.04 9.49 -2.91
C ALA A 279 12.64 10.04 -3.23
N GLN A 280 12.08 10.90 -2.36
CA GLN A 280 10.79 11.54 -2.61
C GLN A 280 10.81 12.47 -3.82
N LEU A 281 11.83 13.31 -3.94
CA LEU A 281 11.97 14.23 -5.08
C LEU A 281 12.17 13.46 -6.39
N THR A 282 13.08 12.50 -6.40
CA THR A 282 13.36 11.65 -7.57
C THR A 282 12.12 10.88 -8.02
N ALA A 283 11.42 10.23 -7.09
CA ALA A 283 10.23 9.47 -7.42
C ALA A 283 9.11 10.36 -7.98
N ARG A 284 8.90 11.55 -7.42
CA ARG A 284 7.90 12.51 -7.93
C ARG A 284 8.25 13.03 -9.31
N ALA A 285 9.50 13.41 -9.55
CA ALA A 285 9.94 13.83 -10.88
C ALA A 285 9.80 12.73 -11.93
N ALA A 286 10.07 11.47 -11.53
CA ALA A 286 9.94 10.33 -12.43
C ALA A 286 8.49 10.04 -12.83
N GLN A 287 7.50 10.26 -11.95
CA GLN A 287 6.09 9.94 -12.18
C GLN A 287 5.49 10.66 -13.40
N ASP A 288 6.01 11.83 -13.73
CA ASP A 288 5.55 12.66 -14.84
C ASP A 288 6.15 12.22 -16.20
N THR A 289 7.07 11.25 -16.18
CA THR A 289 7.72 10.78 -17.40
C THR A 289 6.92 9.66 -18.08
N PRO A 290 6.82 9.66 -19.42
CA PRO A 290 6.13 8.59 -20.17
C PRO A 290 6.72 7.19 -19.87
N GLY A 291 8.02 7.08 -19.69
CA GLY A 291 8.70 5.82 -19.36
C GLY A 291 8.28 5.25 -18.01
N TRP A 292 8.11 6.10 -16.99
CA TRP A 292 7.62 5.66 -15.70
C TRP A 292 6.15 5.25 -15.79
N GLN A 293 5.30 6.01 -16.49
CA GLN A 293 3.88 5.72 -16.67
C GLN A 293 3.67 4.38 -17.38
N ALA A 294 4.39 4.13 -18.46
CA ALA A 294 4.37 2.85 -19.19
C ALA A 294 4.80 1.67 -18.29
N ARG A 295 5.85 1.87 -17.48
CA ARG A 295 6.29 0.87 -16.50
C ARG A 295 5.23 0.62 -15.43
N TYR A 296 4.64 1.67 -14.86
CA TYR A 296 3.63 1.56 -13.82
C TYR A 296 2.32 0.94 -14.32
N ALA A 297 1.99 1.10 -15.59
CA ALA A 297 0.80 0.50 -16.22
C ALA A 297 0.77 -1.03 -16.10
N ARG A 298 1.93 -1.70 -15.93
CA ARG A 298 2.00 -3.15 -15.68
C ARG A 298 1.21 -3.58 -14.43
N ARG A 299 1.04 -2.70 -13.46
CA ARG A 299 0.22 -2.93 -12.27
C ARG A 299 -1.24 -3.26 -12.60
N ALA A 300 -1.76 -2.84 -13.75
CA ALA A 300 -3.15 -3.07 -14.12
C ALA A 300 -3.55 -4.56 -14.14
N GLY A 301 -2.60 -5.47 -14.31
CA GLY A 301 -2.82 -6.92 -14.27
C GLY A 301 -3.46 -7.37 -12.96
N VAL A 302 -2.99 -6.88 -11.80
CA VAL A 302 -3.50 -7.30 -10.50
C VAL A 302 -4.98 -6.88 -10.28
N GLU A 303 -5.44 -5.80 -10.89
CA GLU A 303 -6.85 -5.40 -10.82
C GLU A 303 -7.75 -6.40 -11.57
N ALA A 304 -7.27 -6.91 -12.71
CA ALA A 304 -7.94 -7.98 -13.44
C ALA A 304 -7.99 -9.26 -12.62
N THR A 305 -6.91 -9.59 -11.91
CA THR A 305 -6.82 -10.72 -10.98
C THR A 305 -7.84 -10.61 -9.85
N ILE A 306 -7.96 -9.46 -9.21
CA ILE A 306 -8.97 -9.25 -8.17
C ILE A 306 -10.39 -9.40 -8.75
N ARG A 307 -10.67 -8.83 -9.92
CA ARG A 307 -11.97 -9.02 -10.60
C ARG A 307 -12.25 -10.49 -10.91
N GLN A 308 -11.26 -11.21 -11.42
CA GLN A 308 -11.36 -12.66 -11.67
C GLN A 308 -11.64 -13.42 -10.37
N GLY A 309 -10.92 -13.13 -9.29
CA GLY A 309 -11.13 -13.73 -7.97
C GLY A 309 -12.55 -13.51 -7.45
N VAL A 310 -13.05 -12.29 -7.55
CA VAL A 310 -14.43 -11.98 -7.17
C VAL A 310 -15.45 -12.76 -8.00
N ALA A 311 -15.25 -12.85 -9.32
CA ALA A 311 -16.19 -13.50 -10.23
C ALA A 311 -16.18 -15.03 -10.12
N VAL A 312 -15.00 -15.63 -9.94
CA VAL A 312 -14.83 -17.11 -9.97
C VAL A 312 -15.01 -17.72 -8.60
N THR A 313 -14.42 -17.11 -7.57
CA THR A 313 -14.38 -17.71 -6.21
C THR A 313 -15.32 -17.00 -5.23
N GLY A 314 -15.84 -15.84 -5.58
CA GLY A 314 -16.69 -15.04 -4.70
C GLY A 314 -15.93 -14.41 -3.52
N MET A 315 -14.62 -14.23 -3.61
CA MET A 315 -13.73 -13.77 -2.54
C MET A 315 -14.06 -12.39 -1.97
N ARG A 316 -15.04 -11.67 -2.52
CA ARG A 316 -15.54 -10.41 -1.93
C ARG A 316 -16.35 -10.63 -0.66
N ARG A 317 -16.85 -11.84 -0.43
CA ARG A 317 -17.65 -12.21 0.74
C ARG A 317 -16.97 -13.34 1.48
N ALA A 318 -16.44 -13.06 2.67
CA ALA A 318 -15.90 -14.10 3.54
C ALA A 318 -17.01 -15.10 3.90
N ARG A 319 -16.77 -16.38 3.63
CA ARG A 319 -17.69 -17.49 3.93
C ARG A 319 -17.49 -18.03 5.34
N TYR A 320 -16.36 -17.69 5.94
CA TYR A 320 -15.95 -18.21 7.24
C TYR A 320 -15.78 -17.07 8.24
N ARG A 321 -15.83 -17.39 9.52
CA ARG A 321 -15.59 -16.47 10.63
C ARG A 321 -14.17 -16.64 11.14
N GLY A 322 -13.53 -15.53 11.48
CA GLY A 322 -12.18 -15.48 11.99
C GLY A 322 -11.11 -15.35 10.90
N LEU A 323 -10.08 -14.60 11.21
CA LEU A 323 -8.98 -14.30 10.30
C LEU A 323 -8.28 -15.57 9.74
N PRO A 324 -8.00 -16.63 10.54
CA PRO A 324 -7.31 -17.80 10.01
C PRO A 324 -8.10 -18.54 8.92
N LYS A 325 -9.41 -18.70 9.10
CA LYS A 325 -10.26 -19.39 8.11
C LYS A 325 -10.46 -18.56 6.85
N THR A 326 -10.62 -17.24 7.00
CA THR A 326 -10.70 -16.32 5.86
C THR A 326 -9.38 -16.26 5.10
N THR A 327 -8.24 -16.32 5.79
CA THR A 327 -6.92 -16.45 5.15
C THR A 327 -6.84 -17.69 4.29
N LEU A 328 -7.28 -18.83 4.82
CA LEU A 328 -7.30 -20.10 4.08
C LEU A 328 -8.21 -20.04 2.85
N GLU A 329 -9.39 -19.42 2.96
CA GLU A 329 -10.30 -19.18 1.83
C GLU A 329 -9.62 -18.37 0.71
N HIS A 330 -8.88 -17.29 1.06
CA HIS A 330 -8.17 -16.48 0.09
C HIS A 330 -7.01 -17.25 -0.57
N VAL A 331 -6.30 -18.09 0.20
CA VAL A 331 -5.24 -18.95 -0.36
C VAL A 331 -5.81 -19.95 -1.36
N TYR A 332 -6.90 -20.63 -1.03
CA TYR A 332 -7.56 -21.55 -1.98
C TYR A 332 -8.10 -20.83 -3.21
N SER A 333 -8.61 -19.62 -3.04
CA SER A 333 -9.03 -18.78 -4.17
C SER A 333 -7.88 -18.48 -5.12
N ALA A 334 -6.70 -18.13 -4.59
CA ALA A 334 -5.50 -17.90 -5.38
C ALA A 334 -5.00 -19.15 -6.10
N VAL A 335 -5.00 -20.31 -5.42
CA VAL A 335 -4.65 -21.60 -6.03
C VAL A 335 -5.60 -21.93 -7.19
N ALA A 336 -6.91 -21.77 -6.98
CA ALA A 336 -7.90 -22.00 -8.03
C ALA A 336 -7.68 -21.11 -9.26
N LEU A 337 -7.38 -19.82 -9.05
CA LEU A 337 -7.07 -18.89 -10.14
C LEU A 337 -5.80 -19.31 -10.89
N ASN A 338 -4.75 -19.69 -10.18
CA ASN A 338 -3.51 -20.16 -10.81
C ASN A 338 -3.76 -21.43 -11.64
N LEU A 339 -4.53 -22.40 -11.13
CA LEU A 339 -4.87 -23.62 -11.86
C LEU A 339 -5.68 -23.30 -13.13
N ILE A 340 -6.65 -22.38 -13.06
CA ILE A 340 -7.43 -21.93 -14.23
C ILE A 340 -6.51 -21.33 -15.28
N ARG A 341 -5.58 -20.47 -14.89
CA ARG A 341 -4.64 -19.77 -15.79
C ARG A 341 -3.65 -20.75 -16.42
N LEU A 342 -3.09 -21.66 -15.64
CA LEU A 342 -2.19 -22.69 -16.14
C LEU A 342 -2.91 -23.64 -17.11
N ASN A 343 -4.14 -24.05 -16.78
CA ASN A 343 -4.95 -24.88 -17.67
C ASN A 343 -5.24 -24.16 -19.00
N ALA A 344 -5.57 -22.88 -18.96
CA ALA A 344 -5.77 -22.09 -20.18
C ALA A 344 -4.49 -22.01 -21.02
N TYR A 345 -3.34 -21.75 -20.37
CA TYR A 345 -2.05 -21.69 -21.03
C TYR A 345 -1.68 -23.02 -21.70
N TRP A 346 -1.77 -24.14 -20.99
CA TRP A 346 -1.44 -25.48 -21.52
C TRP A 346 -2.38 -25.93 -22.67
N ASN A 347 -3.61 -25.42 -22.69
CA ASN A 347 -4.54 -25.71 -23.77
C ASN A 347 -4.55 -24.65 -24.90
N GLY A 348 -3.61 -23.70 -24.89
CA GLY A 348 -3.50 -22.66 -25.91
C GLY A 348 -4.69 -21.70 -25.96
N HIS A 349 -5.42 -21.54 -24.84
CA HIS A 349 -6.52 -20.57 -24.77
C HIS A 349 -5.95 -19.16 -24.58
N PRO A 350 -6.56 -18.13 -25.20
CA PRO A 350 -6.15 -16.74 -25.02
C PRO A 350 -6.22 -16.33 -23.54
N LEU A 351 -5.13 -15.74 -23.01
CA LEU A 351 -5.03 -15.29 -21.62
C LEU A 351 -5.65 -13.92 -21.38
N ASP A 352 -5.90 -13.15 -22.43
CA ASP A 352 -6.51 -11.82 -22.40
C ASP A 352 -8.04 -11.86 -22.18
N ARG A 353 -8.68 -12.99 -22.41
CA ARG A 353 -10.12 -13.20 -22.24
C ARG A 353 -10.43 -14.02 -20.99
N THR A 354 -10.74 -13.33 -19.90
CA THR A 354 -11.00 -13.96 -18.60
C THR A 354 -12.31 -14.76 -18.54
N ARG A 355 -13.24 -14.58 -19.48
CA ARG A 355 -14.47 -15.38 -19.54
C ARG A 355 -15.19 -15.21 -20.88
N THR A 356 -15.22 -16.24 -21.68
CA THR A 356 -16.20 -16.38 -22.75
C THR A 356 -17.53 -16.82 -22.13
N SER A 357 -18.61 -16.08 -22.28
CA SER A 357 -19.94 -16.51 -21.83
C SER A 357 -20.32 -17.81 -22.54
N HIS A 358 -21.22 -18.61 -21.96
CA HIS A 358 -21.74 -19.80 -22.64
C HIS A 358 -22.36 -19.46 -24.00
N LEU A 359 -23.00 -18.29 -24.10
CA LEU A 359 -23.57 -17.81 -25.35
C LEU A 359 -22.47 -17.48 -26.38
N SER A 360 -21.40 -16.82 -25.97
CA SER A 360 -20.28 -16.51 -26.86
C SER A 360 -19.50 -17.76 -27.30
N ARG A 361 -19.41 -18.81 -26.45
CA ARG A 361 -18.84 -20.11 -26.86
C ARG A 361 -19.71 -20.79 -27.91
N LEU A 362 -21.03 -20.75 -27.71
CA LEU A 362 -21.98 -21.29 -28.68
C LEU A 362 -21.89 -20.53 -30.00
N GLU A 363 -21.83 -19.21 -29.98
CA GLU A 363 -21.66 -18.37 -31.15
C GLU A 363 -20.36 -18.70 -31.92
N HIS A 364 -19.23 -18.88 -31.21
CA HIS A 364 -17.98 -19.31 -31.83
C HIS A 364 -18.05 -20.73 -32.40
N ALA A 365 -18.78 -21.64 -31.71
CA ALA A 365 -18.94 -23.01 -32.17
C ALA A 365 -19.87 -23.12 -33.41
N LEU A 366 -20.81 -22.20 -33.58
CA LEU A 366 -21.69 -22.12 -34.74
C LEU A 366 -21.06 -21.38 -35.94
N ALA A 367 -20.03 -20.59 -35.68
CA ALA A 367 -19.29 -19.85 -36.73
C ALA A 367 -18.04 -20.60 -37.26
N ALA A 368 -17.68 -21.74 -36.65
CA ALA A 368 -16.60 -22.64 -37.06
C ALA A 368 -17.18 -23.79 -37.91
#